data_fb46db19dcb37d8f429661452108a491
#
_entry.id   fb46db19dcb37d8f429661452108a491
#
_cell.length_a   1.000
_cell.length_b   1.000
_cell.length_c   1.000
_cell.angle_alpha   90.00
_cell.angle_beta   90.00
_cell.angle_gamma   90.00
#
_symmetry.space_group_name_H-M   'P 1'
#
loop_
_entity.id
_entity.type
_entity.pdbx_description
1 polymer ?
#
loop_
_entity_poly.entity_id
_entity_poly.type
_entity_poly.pdbx_seq_one_letter_code
_entity_poly.pdbx_strand_id
1 'polypeptide(L)'
;MDVPQNKQIIELSWQNMRPELFIGDSGVTLKTGESIDIVLSEHRYCVGYVRFKARERTPCQDKATIPSGKEGQCNFCKQQDASFTAKTGYGLSRQAGDLLSADHAVYLAYFADDVIKVGVALWERREVRVLEQGAIACLFIGRGNGTMARNLERKIHTQVGLTEWVRLETKLKNLQKLPTQIHIQLALEGIFDRIRSITPSQIMFDTPDFHYLLPSYSLGPEVAESDILLVQSVPESTRISGTIVGVMGSTLLITAADAHVYAVGGRYLSGFHCVDLSSTFKHQLAGLELKKIPANRQRSLFDI
;
A
#
# COMPACT_ATOMS: atom_id res chain seq x y z
N MET A 1 14.10 -12.97 11.17
CA MET A 1 13.92 -12.95 9.70
C MET A 1 15.28 -12.78 9.05
N ASP A 2 15.63 -13.67 8.11
CA ASP A 2 16.91 -13.61 7.41
C ASP A 2 16.79 -12.72 6.17
N VAL A 3 17.48 -11.58 6.18
CA VAL A 3 17.38 -10.55 5.13
C VAL A 3 18.63 -10.61 4.25
N PRO A 4 18.48 -10.76 2.92
CA PRO A 4 19.63 -10.77 2.02
C PRO A 4 20.46 -9.49 2.12
N GLN A 5 21.75 -9.66 2.44
CA GLN A 5 22.71 -8.56 2.56
C GLN A 5 23.19 -8.06 1.19
N ASN A 6 23.57 -6.79 1.11
CA ASN A 6 24.07 -6.11 -0.08
C ASN A 6 23.13 -6.17 -1.31
N LYS A 7 21.81 -6.36 -1.06
CA LYS A 7 20.78 -6.35 -2.07
C LYS A 7 19.87 -5.13 -1.89
N GLN A 8 19.36 -4.62 -3.00
CA GLN A 8 18.46 -3.48 -3.01
C GLN A 8 17.05 -3.86 -2.58
N ILE A 9 16.46 -3.07 -1.69
CA ILE A 9 15.03 -3.15 -1.37
C ILE A 9 14.25 -2.57 -2.56
N ILE A 10 13.42 -3.38 -3.15
CA ILE A 10 12.63 -3.02 -4.33
C ILE A 10 11.30 -2.42 -3.90
N GLU A 11 10.50 -3.19 -3.17
CA GLU A 11 9.18 -2.76 -2.72
C GLU A 11 8.67 -3.65 -1.57
N LEU A 12 7.68 -3.14 -0.85
CA LEU A 12 6.83 -3.92 0.04
C LEU A 12 5.50 -4.14 -0.69
N SER A 13 5.17 -5.37 -0.99
CA SER A 13 4.01 -5.77 -1.79
C SER A 13 3.37 -7.03 -1.23
N TRP A 14 2.36 -7.56 -1.92
CA TRP A 14 1.59 -8.73 -1.51
C TRP A 14 1.65 -9.82 -2.57
N GLN A 15 1.99 -11.05 -2.15
CA GLN A 15 1.89 -12.23 -3.01
C GLN A 15 1.08 -13.32 -2.31
N ASN A 16 0.14 -13.94 -3.01
CA ASN A 16 -0.71 -15.01 -2.44
C ASN A 16 -1.33 -14.61 -1.09
N MET A 17 -1.83 -13.37 -0.99
CA MET A 17 -2.41 -12.77 0.23
C MET A 17 -1.43 -12.66 1.41
N ARG A 18 -0.11 -12.69 1.17
CA ARG A 18 0.96 -12.54 2.17
C ARG A 18 1.79 -11.31 1.87
N PRO A 19 2.13 -10.51 2.89
CA PRO A 19 3.02 -9.37 2.69
C PRO A 19 4.47 -9.83 2.54
N GLU A 20 5.15 -9.28 1.54
CA GLU A 20 6.56 -9.59 1.25
C GLU A 20 7.36 -8.31 1.06
N LEU A 21 8.56 -8.29 1.63
CA LEU A 21 9.59 -7.31 1.33
C LEU A 21 10.48 -7.86 0.22
N PHE A 22 10.38 -7.28 -0.97
CA PHE A 22 11.21 -7.67 -2.11
C PHE A 22 12.59 -7.05 -2.00
N ILE A 23 13.63 -7.89 -1.96
CA ILE A 23 15.04 -7.50 -1.85
C ILE A 23 15.82 -8.20 -2.96
N GLY A 24 16.30 -7.43 -3.94
CA GLY A 24 16.79 -7.97 -5.20
C GLY A 24 15.68 -8.74 -5.91
N ASP A 25 15.96 -10.02 -6.23
CA ASP A 25 15.01 -10.92 -6.90
C ASP A 25 14.24 -11.82 -5.93
N SER A 26 14.39 -11.61 -4.62
CA SER A 26 13.83 -12.47 -3.58
C SER A 26 12.74 -11.74 -2.78
N GLY A 27 11.62 -12.42 -2.55
CA GLY A 27 10.59 -11.98 -1.61
C GLY A 27 10.85 -12.56 -0.21
N VAL A 28 10.92 -11.71 0.80
CA VAL A 28 11.00 -12.10 2.20
C VAL A 28 9.64 -11.90 2.84
N THR A 29 8.96 -13.00 3.21
CA THR A 29 7.63 -12.92 3.84
C THR A 29 7.73 -12.25 5.20
N LEU A 30 6.87 -11.28 5.45
CA LEU A 30 6.78 -10.56 6.72
C LEU A 30 5.69 -11.17 7.58
N LYS A 31 6.07 -11.72 8.75
CA LYS A 31 5.10 -12.35 9.67
C LYS A 31 5.06 -11.60 10.99
N THR A 32 3.85 -11.40 11.49
CA THR A 32 3.63 -10.83 12.83
C THR A 32 4.28 -11.72 13.90
N GLY A 33 4.96 -11.10 14.85
CA GLY A 33 5.75 -11.74 15.89
C GLY A 33 7.21 -12.04 15.51
N GLU A 34 7.59 -11.98 14.23
CA GLU A 34 8.99 -12.13 13.82
C GLU A 34 9.77 -10.82 13.99
N SER A 35 11.04 -10.95 14.36
CA SER A 35 11.95 -9.79 14.44
C SER A 35 12.45 -9.39 13.05
N ILE A 36 12.51 -8.10 12.81
CA ILE A 36 13.22 -7.48 11.68
C ILE A 36 14.41 -6.69 12.20
N ASP A 37 15.55 -6.79 11.52
CA ASP A 37 16.72 -5.97 11.77
C ASP A 37 17.46 -5.75 10.46
N ILE A 38 17.44 -4.51 9.97
CA ILE A 38 18.08 -4.12 8.72
C ILE A 38 18.78 -2.78 8.89
N VAL A 39 19.96 -2.65 8.28
CA VAL A 39 20.69 -1.38 8.14
C VAL A 39 20.64 -0.95 6.69
N LEU A 40 20.20 0.27 6.46
CA LEU A 40 20.06 0.86 5.13
C LEU A 40 21.38 1.54 4.70
N SER A 41 21.69 1.43 3.41
CA SER A 41 22.88 2.04 2.80
C SER A 41 22.90 3.56 2.90
N GLU A 42 24.08 4.15 2.64
CA GLU A 42 24.28 5.62 2.55
C GLU A 42 23.61 6.24 1.32
N HIS A 43 23.34 5.46 0.30
CA HIS A 43 22.73 5.97 -0.94
C HIS A 43 21.49 5.15 -1.29
N ARG A 44 20.54 5.84 -1.86
CA ARG A 44 19.29 5.30 -2.36
C ARG A 44 19.27 5.40 -3.88
N TYR A 45 19.01 4.28 -4.56
CA TYR A 45 19.05 4.20 -6.01
C TYR A 45 17.69 3.87 -6.61
N CYS A 46 17.51 4.26 -7.87
CA CYS A 46 16.32 3.95 -8.63
C CYS A 46 16.13 2.43 -8.78
N VAL A 47 14.93 1.94 -8.45
CA VAL A 47 14.56 0.51 -8.55
C VAL A 47 14.23 0.05 -9.98
N GLY A 48 14.41 0.92 -11.00
CA GLY A 48 14.01 0.58 -12.37
C GLY A 48 12.50 0.66 -12.58
N TYR A 49 11.98 -0.09 -13.58
CA TYR A 49 10.56 -0.11 -13.93
C TYR A 49 10.10 -1.54 -14.26
N VAL A 50 8.79 -1.80 -14.21
CA VAL A 50 8.20 -3.11 -14.53
C VAL A 50 7.68 -3.11 -15.97
N ARG A 51 8.06 -4.13 -16.75
CA ARG A 51 7.48 -4.40 -18.07
C ARG A 51 6.14 -5.10 -17.89
N PHE A 52 5.08 -4.52 -18.41
CA PHE A 52 3.71 -5.00 -18.19
C PHE A 52 3.51 -6.47 -18.61
N LYS A 53 3.90 -6.84 -19.84
CA LYS A 53 3.68 -8.20 -20.35
C LYS A 53 4.58 -9.25 -19.69
N ALA A 54 5.86 -8.93 -19.53
CA ALA A 54 6.82 -9.86 -18.94
C ALA A 54 6.71 -9.95 -17.42
N ARG A 55 6.11 -8.94 -16.77
CA ARG A 55 6.07 -8.76 -15.30
C ARG A 55 7.46 -8.75 -14.67
N GLU A 56 8.46 -8.52 -15.49
CA GLU A 56 9.86 -8.46 -15.07
C GLU A 56 10.28 -7.02 -14.81
N ARG A 57 11.10 -6.85 -13.79
CA ARG A 57 11.67 -5.55 -13.48
C ARG A 57 12.92 -5.32 -14.35
N THR A 58 12.94 -4.22 -15.07
CA THR A 58 14.12 -3.75 -15.78
C THR A 58 14.89 -2.79 -14.85
N PRO A 59 16.15 -3.10 -14.49
CA PRO A 59 16.98 -2.23 -13.67
C PRO A 59 17.18 -0.86 -14.31
N CYS A 60 17.41 0.15 -13.47
CA CYS A 60 17.76 1.49 -13.95
C CYS A 60 19.16 1.47 -14.59
N GLN A 61 19.26 1.84 -15.87
CA GLN A 61 20.54 1.86 -16.60
C GLN A 61 21.53 2.86 -15.99
N ASP A 62 21.05 4.03 -15.58
CA ASP A 62 21.87 5.11 -15.04
C ASP A 62 22.18 4.92 -13.54
N LYS A 63 21.62 3.91 -12.89
CA LYS A 63 21.70 3.74 -11.43
C LYS A 63 21.45 5.05 -10.69
N ALA A 64 20.47 5.83 -11.18
CA ALA A 64 20.19 7.16 -10.69
C ALA A 64 19.93 7.18 -9.19
N THR A 65 20.53 8.11 -8.47
CA THR A 65 20.25 8.33 -7.03
C THR A 65 18.88 8.96 -6.84
N ILE A 66 18.18 8.55 -5.79
CA ILE A 66 16.84 9.04 -5.47
C ILE A 66 16.88 9.77 -4.13
N PRO A 67 16.45 11.05 -4.08
CA PRO A 67 16.39 11.79 -2.83
C PRO A 67 15.48 11.12 -1.80
N SER A 68 15.78 11.28 -0.52
CA SER A 68 14.93 10.86 0.58
C SER A 68 13.53 11.47 0.43
N GLY A 69 12.49 10.71 0.79
CA GLY A 69 11.09 11.13 0.71
C GLY A 69 10.45 11.08 -0.70
N LYS A 70 11.22 10.82 -1.77
CA LYS A 70 10.67 10.62 -3.12
C LYS A 70 10.28 9.16 -3.37
N GLU A 71 9.53 8.91 -4.46
CA GLU A 71 9.25 7.55 -4.95
C GLU A 71 10.57 6.86 -5.36
N GLY A 72 10.61 5.53 -5.30
CA GLY A 72 11.81 4.74 -5.59
C GLY A 72 12.28 4.73 -7.05
N GLN A 73 11.68 5.54 -7.94
CA GLN A 73 11.99 5.59 -9.36
C GLN A 73 12.49 6.98 -9.78
N CYS A 74 13.47 7.02 -10.69
CA CYS A 74 13.85 8.25 -11.41
C CYS A 74 12.79 8.60 -12.47
N ASN A 75 12.81 9.84 -12.97
CA ASN A 75 11.84 10.31 -13.96
C ASN A 75 11.84 9.46 -15.24
N PHE A 76 13.00 9.01 -15.71
CA PHE A 76 13.09 8.15 -16.90
C PHE A 76 12.39 6.81 -16.67
N CYS A 77 12.72 6.09 -15.60
CA CYS A 77 12.11 4.80 -15.28
C CYS A 77 10.59 4.92 -15.04
N LYS A 78 10.16 5.99 -14.38
CA LYS A 78 8.73 6.28 -14.17
C LYS A 78 7.97 6.44 -15.50
N GLN A 79 8.55 7.11 -16.49
CA GLN A 79 7.95 7.27 -17.81
C GLN A 79 7.92 5.96 -18.63
N GLN A 80 8.79 4.99 -18.33
CA GLN A 80 8.76 3.65 -18.95
C GLN A 80 7.68 2.75 -18.35
N ASP A 81 7.13 3.10 -17.19
CA ASP A 81 6.08 2.31 -16.54
C ASP A 81 4.75 2.44 -17.30
N ALA A 82 4.16 1.29 -17.66
CA ALA A 82 2.91 1.25 -18.41
C ALA A 82 1.75 1.86 -17.62
N SER A 83 1.73 1.68 -16.30
CA SER A 83 0.68 2.21 -15.43
C SER A 83 0.72 3.73 -15.34
N PHE A 84 1.91 4.32 -15.29
CA PHE A 84 2.09 5.76 -15.32
C PHE A 84 1.59 6.35 -16.65
N THR A 85 2.02 5.77 -17.79
CA THR A 85 1.60 6.22 -19.12
C THR A 85 0.08 6.07 -19.32
N ALA A 86 -0.49 4.93 -18.93
CA ALA A 86 -1.92 4.68 -19.03
C ALA A 86 -2.77 5.62 -18.15
N LYS A 87 -2.25 6.06 -17.00
CA LYS A 87 -2.94 6.97 -16.08
C LYS A 87 -2.86 8.42 -16.53
N THR A 88 -1.70 8.86 -17.00
CA THR A 88 -1.44 10.28 -17.27
C THR A 88 -1.65 10.68 -18.72
N GLY A 89 -1.64 9.73 -19.65
CA GLY A 89 -1.55 9.99 -21.09
C GLY A 89 -0.17 10.45 -21.55
N TYR A 90 0.75 10.67 -20.62
CA TYR A 90 2.14 11.08 -20.86
C TYR A 90 3.08 9.96 -20.45
N GLY A 91 4.14 9.73 -21.19
CA GLY A 91 5.14 8.73 -20.88
C GLY A 91 5.62 8.01 -22.13
N LEU A 92 6.59 7.14 -21.94
CA LEU A 92 7.32 6.48 -23.04
C LEU A 92 6.95 4.99 -23.20
N SER A 93 6.08 4.45 -22.35
CA SER A 93 5.73 3.05 -22.39
C SER A 93 4.85 2.71 -23.58
N ARG A 94 5.40 1.88 -24.49
CA ARG A 94 4.65 1.30 -25.62
C ARG A 94 3.60 0.27 -25.17
N GLN A 95 3.67 -0.21 -23.94
CA GLN A 95 2.77 -1.22 -23.37
C GLN A 95 1.52 -0.62 -22.68
N ALA A 96 1.36 0.69 -22.69
CA ALA A 96 0.20 1.34 -22.09
C ALA A 96 -1.12 0.93 -22.79
N GLY A 97 -1.10 0.77 -24.11
CA GLY A 97 -2.25 0.27 -24.87
C GLY A 97 -2.64 -1.16 -24.50
N ASP A 98 -1.65 -2.03 -24.34
CA ASP A 98 -1.88 -3.42 -23.90
C ASP A 98 -2.49 -3.45 -22.48
N LEU A 99 -1.98 -2.61 -21.58
CA LEU A 99 -2.55 -2.47 -20.24
C LEU A 99 -4.01 -2.01 -20.27
N LEU A 100 -4.34 -1.02 -21.12
CA LEU A 100 -5.72 -0.52 -21.27
C LEU A 100 -6.65 -1.52 -21.95
N SER A 101 -6.13 -2.43 -22.76
CA SER A 101 -6.91 -3.49 -23.41
C SER A 101 -7.15 -4.70 -22.52
N ALA A 102 -6.34 -4.90 -21.50
CA ALA A 102 -6.47 -6.01 -20.54
C ALA A 102 -7.73 -5.86 -19.68
N ASP A 103 -8.19 -6.96 -19.09
CA ASP A 103 -9.32 -6.99 -18.17
C ASP A 103 -8.98 -6.29 -16.84
N HIS A 104 -9.90 -5.44 -16.40
CA HIS A 104 -9.81 -4.72 -15.13
C HIS A 104 -11.09 -4.91 -14.32
N ALA A 105 -10.91 -4.93 -12.99
CA ALA A 105 -11.98 -4.79 -12.02
C ALA A 105 -12.19 -3.31 -11.67
N VAL A 106 -13.45 -2.92 -11.46
CA VAL A 106 -13.81 -1.69 -10.75
C VAL A 106 -14.27 -2.08 -9.35
N TYR A 107 -13.78 -1.40 -8.33
CA TYR A 107 -14.07 -1.73 -6.94
C TYR A 107 -14.32 -0.49 -6.08
N LEU A 108 -15.08 -0.72 -5.00
CA LEU A 108 -15.18 0.19 -3.87
C LEU A 108 -14.29 -0.35 -2.76
N ALA A 109 -13.43 0.48 -2.19
CA ALA A 109 -12.55 0.11 -1.08
C ALA A 109 -12.94 0.91 0.17
N TYR A 110 -13.17 0.21 1.28
CA TYR A 110 -13.56 0.78 2.56
C TYR A 110 -12.34 1.01 3.44
N PHE A 111 -12.20 2.23 3.98
CA PHE A 111 -11.16 2.61 4.93
C PHE A 111 -11.74 3.16 6.25
N ALA A 112 -12.96 3.70 6.21
CA ALA A 112 -13.77 4.18 7.33
C ALA A 112 -15.20 4.45 6.84
N ASP A 113 -16.16 4.75 7.73
CA ASP A 113 -17.56 4.97 7.38
C ASP A 113 -17.79 6.05 6.33
N ASP A 114 -17.03 7.13 6.38
CA ASP A 114 -17.09 8.27 5.47
C ASP A 114 -15.90 8.27 4.47
N VAL A 115 -15.08 7.22 4.44
CA VAL A 115 -13.87 7.11 3.63
C VAL A 115 -13.94 5.87 2.74
N ILE A 116 -14.80 5.95 1.74
CA ILE A 116 -14.91 4.94 0.68
C ILE A 116 -14.30 5.49 -0.60
N LYS A 117 -13.49 4.67 -1.23
CA LYS A 117 -12.77 5.00 -2.46
C LYS A 117 -13.26 4.14 -3.61
N VAL A 118 -13.41 4.73 -4.80
CA VAL A 118 -13.50 3.97 -6.05
C VAL A 118 -12.10 3.74 -6.62
N GLY A 119 -11.89 2.61 -7.27
CA GLY A 119 -10.61 2.30 -7.90
C GLY A 119 -10.71 1.23 -8.99
N VAL A 120 -9.63 1.13 -9.77
CA VAL A 120 -9.46 0.18 -10.86
C VAL A 120 -8.20 -0.64 -10.64
N ALA A 121 -8.28 -1.94 -10.91
CA ALA A 121 -7.14 -2.87 -10.86
C ALA A 121 -7.21 -3.86 -12.02
N LEU A 122 -6.06 -4.36 -12.49
CA LEU A 122 -6.04 -5.53 -13.36
C LEU A 122 -6.82 -6.67 -12.71
N TRP A 123 -7.66 -7.36 -13.48
CA TRP A 123 -8.54 -8.41 -12.97
C TRP A 123 -7.78 -9.47 -12.16
N GLU A 124 -6.67 -9.93 -12.68
CA GLU A 124 -5.83 -10.96 -12.06
C GLU A 124 -5.07 -10.50 -10.81
N ARG A 125 -4.93 -9.17 -10.60
CA ARG A 125 -4.29 -8.55 -9.42
C ARG A 125 -5.26 -7.81 -8.50
N ARG A 126 -6.56 -7.93 -8.73
CA ARG A 126 -7.57 -7.09 -8.07
C ARG A 126 -7.51 -7.18 -6.54
N GLU A 127 -7.40 -8.40 -6.01
CA GLU A 127 -7.34 -8.63 -4.55
C GLU A 127 -6.03 -8.10 -3.94
N VAL A 128 -4.90 -8.47 -4.56
CA VAL A 128 -3.58 -7.97 -4.17
C VAL A 128 -3.54 -6.44 -4.21
N ARG A 129 -4.13 -5.83 -5.26
CA ARG A 129 -4.14 -4.37 -5.39
C ARG A 129 -4.91 -3.68 -4.27
N VAL A 130 -6.00 -4.24 -3.80
CA VAL A 130 -6.79 -3.66 -2.70
C VAL A 130 -6.04 -3.84 -1.37
N LEU A 131 -5.40 -5.00 -1.16
CA LEU A 131 -4.50 -5.22 -0.01
C LEU A 131 -3.34 -4.23 0.01
N GLU A 132 -2.64 -4.01 -1.11
CA GLU A 132 -1.55 -3.03 -1.24
C GLU A 132 -1.99 -1.60 -0.85
N GLN A 133 -3.26 -1.29 -1.01
CA GLN A 133 -3.80 0.01 -0.60
C GLN A 133 -4.13 0.09 0.89
N GLY A 134 -4.17 -1.02 1.60
CA GLY A 134 -4.53 -1.08 3.02
C GLY A 134 -6.01 -0.82 3.25
N ALA A 135 -6.89 -1.32 2.39
CA ALA A 135 -8.33 -1.26 2.60
C ALA A 135 -8.78 -2.32 3.61
N ILE A 136 -9.75 -2.00 4.46
CA ILE A 136 -10.32 -2.93 5.46
C ILE A 136 -11.21 -3.97 4.78
N ALA A 137 -11.94 -3.53 3.76
CA ALA A 137 -12.79 -4.37 2.92
C ALA A 137 -12.90 -3.78 1.52
N CYS A 138 -13.37 -4.57 0.58
CA CYS A 138 -13.72 -4.07 -0.75
C CYS A 138 -14.96 -4.78 -1.29
N LEU A 139 -15.59 -4.12 -2.28
CA LEU A 139 -16.69 -4.62 -3.06
C LEU A 139 -16.31 -4.49 -4.54
N PHE A 140 -16.13 -5.61 -5.26
CA PHE A 140 -15.92 -5.59 -6.70
C PHE A 140 -17.25 -5.38 -7.39
N ILE A 141 -17.38 -4.28 -8.13
CA ILE A 141 -18.65 -3.80 -8.69
C ILE A 141 -18.77 -3.93 -10.21
N GLY A 142 -17.69 -4.29 -10.87
CA GLY A 142 -17.70 -4.44 -12.33
C GLY A 142 -16.39 -4.95 -12.92
N ARG A 143 -16.48 -5.39 -14.20
CA ARG A 143 -15.35 -5.90 -14.98
C ARG A 143 -15.46 -5.43 -16.42
N GLY A 144 -14.34 -4.96 -16.99
CA GLY A 144 -14.24 -4.54 -18.39
C GLY A 144 -12.79 -4.29 -18.77
N ASN A 145 -12.54 -3.88 -20.02
CA ASN A 145 -11.20 -3.44 -20.36
C ASN A 145 -10.82 -2.16 -19.58
N GLY A 146 -9.51 -1.87 -19.51
CA GLY A 146 -9.00 -0.76 -18.70
C GLY A 146 -9.59 0.61 -19.11
N THR A 147 -9.92 0.83 -20.37
CA THR A 147 -10.57 2.08 -20.82
C THR A 147 -11.98 2.20 -20.26
N MET A 148 -12.80 1.14 -20.34
CA MET A 148 -14.16 1.13 -19.80
C MET A 148 -14.15 1.26 -18.27
N ALA A 149 -13.27 0.51 -17.61
CA ALA A 149 -13.13 0.54 -16.15
C ALA A 149 -12.73 1.94 -15.64
N ARG A 150 -11.76 2.60 -16.27
CA ARG A 150 -11.34 3.97 -15.92
C ARG A 150 -12.41 5.02 -16.22
N ASN A 151 -13.18 4.84 -17.28
CA ASN A 151 -14.30 5.72 -17.58
C ASN A 151 -15.39 5.60 -16.51
N LEU A 152 -15.70 4.39 -16.06
CA LEU A 152 -16.64 4.18 -14.95
C LEU A 152 -16.12 4.77 -13.64
N GLU A 153 -14.85 4.52 -13.28
CA GLU A 153 -14.19 5.11 -12.09
C GLU A 153 -14.33 6.64 -12.08
N ARG A 154 -14.02 7.30 -13.21
CA ARG A 154 -14.13 8.76 -13.35
C ARG A 154 -15.57 9.24 -13.20
N LYS A 155 -16.54 8.55 -13.81
CA LYS A 155 -17.96 8.89 -13.65
C LYS A 155 -18.42 8.77 -12.20
N ILE A 156 -18.05 7.69 -11.50
CA ILE A 156 -18.37 7.49 -10.09
C ILE A 156 -17.74 8.61 -9.25
N HIS A 157 -16.47 8.91 -9.48
CA HIS A 157 -15.79 10.00 -8.78
C HIS A 157 -16.53 11.34 -8.96
N THR A 158 -16.89 11.70 -10.19
CA THR A 158 -17.51 13.00 -10.49
C THR A 158 -18.98 13.10 -10.08
N GLN A 159 -19.76 12.02 -10.20
CA GLN A 159 -21.22 12.04 -10.01
C GLN A 159 -21.64 11.60 -8.60
N VAL A 160 -20.87 10.70 -7.98
CA VAL A 160 -21.16 10.17 -6.64
C VAL A 160 -20.31 10.85 -5.57
N GLY A 161 -19.17 11.46 -5.96
CA GLY A 161 -18.29 12.20 -5.06
C GLY A 161 -17.33 11.33 -4.26
N LEU A 162 -17.09 10.07 -4.69
CA LEU A 162 -16.13 9.19 -4.00
C LEU A 162 -14.70 9.63 -4.25
N THR A 163 -13.84 9.47 -3.24
CA THR A 163 -12.43 9.82 -3.36
C THR A 163 -11.66 8.82 -4.21
N GLU A 164 -10.59 9.29 -4.87
CA GLU A 164 -9.62 8.44 -5.57
C GLU A 164 -8.38 8.15 -4.72
N TRP A 165 -8.22 8.85 -3.61
CA TRP A 165 -7.02 8.75 -2.79
C TRP A 165 -7.29 8.88 -1.29
N VAL A 166 -6.64 8.04 -0.47
CA VAL A 166 -6.76 8.04 1.00
C VAL A 166 -5.38 8.12 1.63
N ARG A 167 -5.18 9.08 2.54
CA ARG A 167 -3.91 9.28 3.25
C ARG A 167 -3.61 8.13 4.20
N LEU A 168 -2.32 7.79 4.35
CA LEU A 168 -1.89 6.73 5.27
C LEU A 168 -2.32 7.04 6.72
N GLU A 169 -2.19 8.28 7.14
CA GLU A 169 -2.65 8.73 8.46
C GLU A 169 -4.12 8.40 8.72
N THR A 170 -5.01 8.68 7.75
CA THR A 170 -6.44 8.35 7.84
C THR A 170 -6.65 6.86 8.00
N LYS A 171 -5.93 6.04 7.23
CA LYS A 171 -6.01 4.57 7.32
C LYS A 171 -5.61 4.07 8.71
N LEU A 172 -4.50 4.56 9.26
CA LEU A 172 -3.99 4.14 10.56
C LEU A 172 -4.90 4.59 11.72
N LYS A 173 -5.45 5.81 11.68
CA LYS A 173 -6.42 6.28 12.68
C LYS A 173 -7.65 5.38 12.76
N ASN A 174 -8.12 4.90 11.62
CA ASN A 174 -9.34 4.12 11.55
C ASN A 174 -9.15 2.64 11.96
N LEU A 175 -7.92 2.15 12.02
CA LEU A 175 -7.63 0.80 12.56
C LEU A 175 -8.04 0.63 14.03
N GLN A 176 -8.08 1.73 14.77
CA GLN A 176 -8.35 1.72 16.21
C GLN A 176 -9.86 1.75 16.55
N LYS A 177 -10.72 1.94 15.56
CA LYS A 177 -12.18 1.96 15.74
C LYS A 177 -12.86 1.35 14.52
N LEU A 178 -12.85 0.03 14.47
CA LEU A 178 -13.41 -0.70 13.33
C LEU A 178 -14.88 -1.05 13.58
N PRO A 179 -15.79 -0.73 12.64
CA PRO A 179 -17.15 -1.24 12.64
C PRO A 179 -17.17 -2.76 12.42
N THR A 180 -18.32 -3.38 12.67
CA THR A 180 -18.51 -4.79 12.36
C THR A 180 -18.44 -5.04 10.85
N GLN A 181 -18.03 -6.25 10.47
CA GLN A 181 -17.98 -6.65 9.05
C GLN A 181 -19.33 -6.44 8.34
N ILE A 182 -20.44 -6.73 9.01
CA ILE A 182 -21.80 -6.55 8.47
C ILE A 182 -22.07 -5.08 8.19
N HIS A 183 -21.71 -4.18 9.11
CA HIS A 183 -21.86 -2.74 8.91
C HIS A 183 -21.08 -2.25 7.68
N ILE A 184 -19.83 -2.70 7.55
CA ILE A 184 -18.96 -2.36 6.40
C ILE A 184 -19.58 -2.84 5.09
N GLN A 185 -20.07 -4.09 5.06
CA GLN A 185 -20.71 -4.66 3.88
C GLN A 185 -21.94 -3.85 3.47
N LEU A 186 -22.85 -3.59 4.41
CA LEU A 186 -24.06 -2.78 4.15
C LEU A 186 -23.73 -1.36 3.65
N ALA A 187 -22.69 -0.73 4.22
CA ALA A 187 -22.24 0.58 3.76
C ALA A 187 -21.77 0.54 2.30
N LEU A 188 -20.98 -0.47 1.92
CA LEU A 188 -20.51 -0.62 0.54
C LEU A 188 -21.64 -0.96 -0.44
N GLU A 189 -22.57 -1.85 -0.05
CA GLU A 189 -23.74 -2.21 -0.86
C GLU A 189 -24.65 -1.01 -1.09
N GLY A 190 -24.92 -0.20 -0.06
CA GLY A 190 -25.72 1.03 -0.19
C GLY A 190 -25.08 2.05 -1.14
N ILE A 191 -23.74 2.18 -1.14
CA ILE A 191 -23.02 3.01 -2.12
C ILE A 191 -23.12 2.39 -3.52
N PHE A 192 -23.04 1.07 -3.66
CA PHE A 192 -23.19 0.41 -4.95
C PHE A 192 -24.58 0.63 -5.56
N ASP A 193 -25.64 0.50 -4.78
CA ASP A 193 -27.00 0.77 -5.25
C ASP A 193 -27.19 2.21 -5.71
N ARG A 194 -26.60 3.16 -4.99
CA ARG A 194 -26.56 4.57 -5.41
C ARG A 194 -25.80 4.73 -6.72
N ILE A 195 -24.67 4.06 -6.92
CA ILE A 195 -23.91 4.09 -8.17
C ILE A 195 -24.74 3.53 -9.31
N ARG A 196 -25.41 2.39 -9.13
CA ARG A 196 -26.27 1.78 -10.18
C ARG A 196 -27.37 2.73 -10.65
N SER A 197 -27.96 3.49 -9.75
CA SER A 197 -29.03 4.44 -10.09
C SER A 197 -28.52 5.69 -10.82
N ILE A 198 -27.34 6.19 -10.47
CA ILE A 198 -26.80 7.45 -10.99
C ILE A 198 -25.92 7.22 -12.24
N THR A 199 -25.16 6.12 -12.25
CA THR A 199 -24.11 5.84 -13.25
C THR A 199 -24.23 4.43 -13.80
N PRO A 200 -25.36 4.03 -14.40
CA PRO A 200 -25.52 2.68 -14.95
C PRO A 200 -24.45 2.41 -16.02
N SER A 201 -23.91 1.19 -16.02
CA SER A 201 -22.87 0.76 -16.96
C SER A 201 -22.99 -0.73 -17.25
N GLN A 202 -22.81 -1.11 -18.52
CA GLN A 202 -22.85 -2.51 -18.97
C GLN A 202 -21.73 -3.39 -18.40
N ILE A 203 -20.67 -2.80 -17.81
CA ILE A 203 -19.59 -3.55 -17.16
C ILE A 203 -19.85 -3.81 -15.66
N MET A 204 -20.94 -3.30 -15.11
CA MET A 204 -21.30 -3.51 -13.71
C MET A 204 -21.89 -4.90 -13.51
N PHE A 205 -21.59 -5.48 -12.35
CA PHE A 205 -22.17 -6.76 -11.92
C PHE A 205 -23.62 -6.59 -11.46
N ASP A 206 -24.44 -7.62 -11.64
CA ASP A 206 -25.77 -7.67 -11.04
C ASP A 206 -25.65 -7.90 -9.53
N THR A 207 -24.74 -8.78 -9.12
CA THR A 207 -24.40 -9.05 -7.72
C THR A 207 -22.93 -8.72 -7.51
N PRO A 208 -22.61 -7.72 -6.68
CA PRO A 208 -21.23 -7.35 -6.38
C PRO A 208 -20.56 -8.37 -5.47
N ASP A 209 -19.24 -8.47 -5.54
CA ASP A 209 -18.42 -9.45 -4.81
C ASP A 209 -17.71 -8.78 -3.62
N PHE A 210 -18.10 -9.15 -2.38
CA PHE A 210 -17.59 -8.55 -1.14
C PHE A 210 -16.42 -9.36 -0.56
N HIS A 211 -15.35 -8.66 -0.20
CA HIS A 211 -14.16 -9.21 0.45
C HIS A 211 -13.81 -8.44 1.72
N TYR A 212 -13.72 -9.16 2.85
CA TYR A 212 -13.22 -8.62 4.12
C TYR A 212 -11.73 -8.91 4.25
N LEU A 213 -10.88 -7.86 4.25
CA LEU A 213 -9.44 -7.96 4.08
C LEU A 213 -8.65 -7.83 5.39
N LEU A 214 -9.28 -7.31 6.44
CA LEU A 214 -8.61 -7.02 7.71
C LEU A 214 -7.82 -8.21 8.29
N PRO A 215 -8.33 -9.46 8.27
CA PRO A 215 -7.59 -10.61 8.80
C PRO A 215 -6.26 -10.86 8.07
N SER A 216 -6.17 -10.51 6.78
CA SER A 216 -4.95 -10.68 5.98
C SER A 216 -3.77 -9.84 6.49
N TYR A 217 -4.04 -8.73 7.18
CA TYR A 217 -3.00 -7.85 7.71
C TYR A 217 -2.32 -8.40 8.96
N SER A 218 -2.89 -9.41 9.61
CA SER A 218 -2.36 -10.08 10.80
C SER A 218 -1.88 -9.09 11.87
N LEU A 219 -2.72 -8.07 12.16
CA LEU A 219 -2.38 -7.00 13.10
C LEU A 219 -2.33 -7.53 14.52
N GLY A 220 -1.22 -7.25 15.23
CA GLY A 220 -1.11 -7.51 16.65
C GLY A 220 -1.99 -6.56 17.48
N PRO A 221 -2.32 -6.92 18.73
CA PRO A 221 -3.15 -6.12 19.62
C PRO A 221 -2.55 -4.72 19.88
N GLU A 222 -1.24 -4.60 19.85
CA GLU A 222 -0.50 -3.35 20.06
C GLU A 222 -0.94 -2.25 19.08
N VAL A 223 -1.36 -2.63 17.87
CA VAL A 223 -1.78 -1.67 16.83
C VAL A 223 -3.08 -0.95 17.23
N ALA A 224 -3.98 -1.64 17.95
CA ALA A 224 -5.23 -1.06 18.42
C ALA A 224 -5.06 -0.29 19.74
N GLU A 225 -4.12 -0.71 20.59
CA GLU A 225 -3.98 -0.25 21.98
C GLU A 225 -2.94 0.87 22.17
N SER A 226 -2.00 1.02 21.22
CA SER A 226 -0.89 1.96 21.32
C SER A 226 -1.03 3.16 20.39
N ASP A 227 -0.38 4.26 20.76
CA ASP A 227 -0.13 5.35 19.83
C ASP A 227 0.76 4.85 18.69
N ILE A 228 0.42 5.18 17.45
CA ILE A 228 1.22 4.81 16.28
C ILE A 228 2.09 6.01 15.89
N LEU A 229 3.39 5.79 15.80
CA LEU A 229 4.37 6.76 15.35
C LEU A 229 4.60 6.59 13.83
N LEU A 230 3.96 7.44 13.04
CA LEU A 230 4.09 7.43 11.59
C LEU A 230 5.42 8.07 11.18
N VAL A 231 6.31 7.28 10.60
CA VAL A 231 7.59 7.74 10.05
C VAL A 231 7.32 8.60 8.81
N GLN A 232 7.80 9.85 8.82
CA GLN A 232 7.59 10.82 7.73
C GLN A 232 8.65 10.70 6.63
N SER A 233 9.86 10.30 7.02
CA SER A 233 10.97 10.06 6.11
C SER A 233 11.97 9.07 6.72
N VAL A 234 12.71 8.37 5.88
CA VAL A 234 13.79 7.48 6.31
C VAL A 234 15.09 8.00 5.67
N PRO A 235 16.01 8.56 6.47
CA PRO A 235 17.32 9.02 6.00
C PRO A 235 18.24 7.84 5.61
N GLU A 236 19.34 8.16 4.98
CA GLU A 236 20.43 7.22 4.71
C GLU A 236 21.05 6.69 6.02
N SER A 237 21.67 5.51 5.96
CA SER A 237 22.31 4.86 7.11
C SER A 237 21.39 4.72 8.33
N THR A 238 20.12 4.42 8.11
CA THR A 238 19.13 4.15 9.16
C THR A 238 19.09 2.65 9.48
N ARG A 239 19.12 2.31 10.78
CA ARG A 239 18.78 0.97 11.26
C ARG A 239 17.30 0.89 11.60
N ILE A 240 16.62 -0.11 11.05
CA ILE A 240 15.24 -0.45 11.34
C ILE A 240 15.23 -1.80 12.04
N SER A 241 14.91 -1.78 13.34
CA SER A 241 14.91 -3.00 14.17
C SER A 241 13.71 -3.02 15.10
N GLY A 242 13.17 -4.22 15.31
CA GLY A 242 12.03 -4.44 16.22
C GLY A 242 11.26 -5.71 15.89
N THR A 243 10.08 -5.85 16.47
CA THR A 243 9.15 -6.96 16.22
C THR A 243 8.05 -6.50 15.28
N ILE A 244 7.79 -7.25 14.23
CA ILE A 244 6.69 -6.97 13.29
C ILE A 244 5.37 -7.21 14.02
N VAL A 245 4.50 -6.19 14.08
CA VAL A 245 3.16 -6.28 14.67
C VAL A 245 2.05 -6.21 13.61
N GLY A 246 2.43 -6.16 12.34
CA GLY A 246 1.53 -6.25 11.20
C GLY A 246 2.07 -5.57 9.95
N VAL A 247 1.37 -5.83 8.85
CA VAL A 247 1.62 -5.10 7.59
C VAL A 247 0.28 -4.65 7.04
N MET A 248 0.07 -3.36 6.88
CA MET A 248 -1.15 -2.80 6.31
C MET A 248 -0.86 -2.07 5.00
N GLY A 249 -1.39 -2.59 3.92
CA GLY A 249 -1.07 -2.07 2.60
C GLY A 249 0.42 -2.23 2.29
N SER A 250 1.08 -1.14 1.96
CA SER A 250 2.53 -1.06 1.79
C SER A 250 3.22 -0.43 3.02
N THR A 251 2.68 -0.63 4.22
CA THR A 251 3.22 -0.08 5.46
C THR A 251 3.51 -1.18 6.44
N LEU A 252 4.76 -1.24 6.90
CA LEU A 252 5.25 -2.14 7.93
C LEU A 252 5.00 -1.51 9.30
N LEU A 253 4.36 -2.25 10.21
CA LEU A 253 4.14 -1.87 11.59
C LEU A 253 5.10 -2.66 12.48
N ILE A 254 5.92 -1.95 13.28
CA ILE A 254 7.00 -2.53 14.09
C ILE A 254 6.91 -1.99 15.51
N THR A 255 7.00 -2.84 16.49
CA THR A 255 7.26 -2.44 17.88
C THR A 255 8.76 -2.43 18.13
N ALA A 256 9.34 -1.27 18.45
CA ALA A 256 10.75 -1.12 18.77
C ALA A 256 11.02 -1.33 20.26
N ALA A 257 12.30 -1.26 20.67
CA ALA A 257 12.73 -1.48 22.06
C ALA A 257 12.11 -0.49 23.08
N ASP A 258 11.65 0.68 22.63
CA ASP A 258 10.96 1.69 23.43
C ASP A 258 9.45 1.42 23.59
N ALA A 259 8.98 0.25 23.14
CA ALA A 259 7.59 -0.22 23.18
C ALA A 259 6.58 0.62 22.37
N HIS A 260 7.05 1.52 21.51
CA HIS A 260 6.19 2.24 20.58
C HIS A 260 5.96 1.45 19.29
N VAL A 261 4.78 1.64 18.68
CA VAL A 261 4.46 1.10 17.34
C VAL A 261 4.86 2.13 16.29
N TYR A 262 5.80 1.77 15.43
CA TYR A 262 6.26 2.58 14.30
C TYR A 262 5.60 2.12 13.00
N ALA A 263 5.06 3.05 12.23
CA ALA A 263 4.51 2.79 10.89
C ALA A 263 5.51 3.27 9.83
N VAL A 264 6.17 2.34 9.16
CA VAL A 264 7.19 2.60 8.14
C VAL A 264 6.64 2.29 6.76
N GLY A 265 6.43 3.32 5.95
CA GLY A 265 5.95 3.14 4.58
C GLY A 265 7.01 2.51 3.68
N GLY A 266 6.68 1.43 2.96
CA GLY A 266 7.58 0.72 2.06
C GLY A 266 8.22 1.61 0.99
N ARG A 267 7.52 2.68 0.57
CA ARG A 267 8.07 3.69 -0.36
C ARG A 267 9.33 4.37 0.17
N TYR A 268 9.48 4.47 1.49
CA TYR A 268 10.67 5.08 2.11
C TYR A 268 11.85 4.12 2.16
N LEU A 269 11.60 2.80 2.11
CA LEU A 269 12.62 1.76 2.09
C LEU A 269 13.10 1.45 0.68
N SER A 270 12.20 1.58 -0.31
CA SER A 270 12.47 1.26 -1.72
C SER A 270 13.67 2.03 -2.27
N GLY A 271 14.64 1.33 -2.82
CA GLY A 271 15.85 1.88 -3.42
C GLY A 271 17.10 1.84 -2.54
N PHE A 272 16.97 1.65 -1.23
CA PHE A 272 18.12 1.39 -0.36
C PHE A 272 18.63 -0.04 -0.52
N HIS A 273 19.91 -0.27 -0.27
CA HIS A 273 20.47 -1.60 -0.07
C HIS A 273 20.44 -1.96 1.43
N CYS A 274 20.16 -3.23 1.72
CA CYS A 274 20.41 -3.78 3.05
C CYS A 274 21.91 -4.03 3.16
N VAL A 275 22.60 -3.30 4.02
CA VAL A 275 24.02 -3.51 4.30
C VAL A 275 24.21 -4.43 5.50
N ASP A 276 25.45 -4.86 5.75
CA ASP A 276 25.79 -5.72 6.89
C ASP A 276 25.35 -5.08 8.21
N LEU A 277 24.81 -5.90 9.14
CA LEU A 277 24.35 -5.43 10.45
C LEU A 277 25.48 -4.88 11.33
N SER A 278 26.73 -5.24 11.06
CA SER A 278 27.93 -4.66 11.69
C SER A 278 28.27 -3.26 11.17
N SER A 279 27.63 -2.82 10.07
CA SER A 279 27.87 -1.50 9.49
C SER A 279 27.42 -0.40 10.45
N THR A 280 28.20 0.69 10.49
CA THR A 280 27.85 1.88 11.27
C THR A 280 26.55 2.49 10.72
N PHE A 281 25.62 2.80 11.60
CA PHE A 281 24.40 3.52 11.25
C PHE A 281 24.36 4.88 11.97
N LYS A 282 23.69 5.86 11.35
CA LYS A 282 23.56 7.24 11.87
C LYS A 282 22.22 7.48 12.56
N HIS A 283 21.20 6.73 12.17
CA HIS A 283 19.81 6.91 12.61
C HIS A 283 19.18 5.57 13.01
N GLN A 284 18.21 5.62 13.90
CA GLN A 284 17.32 4.50 14.25
C GLN A 284 15.90 5.03 14.44
N LEU A 285 14.90 4.15 14.48
CA LEU A 285 13.48 4.52 14.44
C LEU A 285 13.10 5.66 15.41
N ALA A 286 13.56 5.59 16.65
CA ALA A 286 13.23 6.60 17.67
C ALA A 286 13.79 8.00 17.38
N GLY A 287 14.83 8.12 16.54
CA GLY A 287 15.46 9.38 16.15
C GLY A 287 14.96 9.97 14.82
N LEU A 288 13.94 9.36 14.20
CA LEU A 288 13.39 9.83 12.93
C LEU A 288 12.36 10.96 13.12
N GLU A 289 12.02 11.63 12.01
CA GLU A 289 10.88 12.54 11.97
C GLU A 289 9.57 11.75 12.06
N LEU A 290 8.81 11.97 13.13
CA LEU A 290 7.63 11.18 13.46
C LEU A 290 6.38 12.04 13.56
N LYS A 291 5.26 11.49 13.09
CA LYS A 291 3.92 12.03 13.35
C LYS A 291 3.14 11.07 14.24
N LYS A 292 2.78 11.53 15.43
CA LYS A 292 2.00 10.73 16.37
C LYS A 292 0.54 10.61 15.90
N ILE A 293 0.04 9.38 15.88
CA ILE A 293 -1.36 9.03 15.71
C ILE A 293 -1.82 8.46 17.04
N PRO A 294 -2.62 9.20 17.82
CA PRO A 294 -2.98 8.79 19.17
C PRO A 294 -3.87 7.54 19.14
N ALA A 295 -3.70 6.66 20.11
CA ALA A 295 -4.62 5.56 20.36
C ALA A 295 -6.03 6.10 20.62
N ASN A 296 -7.02 5.45 20.04
CA ASN A 296 -8.42 5.79 20.33
C ASN A 296 -8.82 5.12 21.66
N ARG A 297 -8.29 5.68 22.77
CA ARG A 297 -8.67 5.24 24.10
C ARG A 297 -10.12 5.68 24.33
N GLN A 298 -11.07 4.76 24.14
CA GLN A 298 -12.42 4.94 24.64
C GLN A 298 -12.29 5.08 26.16
N ARG A 299 -12.44 6.32 26.69
CA ARG A 299 -12.52 6.50 28.14
C ARG A 299 -13.74 5.69 28.59
N SER A 300 -13.51 4.68 29.40
CA SER A 300 -14.56 4.01 30.11
C SER A 300 -15.36 5.08 30.87
N LEU A 301 -16.67 5.02 30.81
CA LEU A 301 -17.55 5.87 31.65
C LEU A 301 -17.27 5.72 33.15
N PHE A 302 -16.38 4.80 33.52
CA PHE A 302 -15.98 4.47 34.89
C PHE A 302 -14.58 5.01 35.25
N ASP A 303 -13.89 5.73 34.37
CA ASP A 303 -12.58 6.39 34.63
C ASP A 303 -12.78 7.82 35.19
N ILE A 304 -13.79 8.02 36.05
CA ILE A 304 -14.02 9.26 36.82
C ILE A 304 -13.62 9.03 38.27
#